data_ac9e6ed771afb27552a1c035153cffe8
#
_entry.id   ac9e6ed771afb27552a1c035153cffe8
#
_cell.length_a   1.000
_cell.length_b   1.000
_cell.length_c   1.000
_cell.angle_alpha   90.00
_cell.angle_beta   90.00
_cell.angle_gamma   90.00
#
_symmetry.space_group_name_H-M   'P 1'
#
loop_
_entity.id
_entity.type
_entity.pdbx_description
1 polymer ?
#
loop_
_entity_poly.entity_id
_entity_poly.type
_entity_poly.pdbx_seq_one_letter_code
_entity_poly.pdbx_strand_id
1 'polypeptide(L)'
;MWQIVGPNGVTNTTGGVAVPLPEAPVPPDTAPRHAGVGATVQTAAQTTVHPAVRAVTAVDATRPVNFGPLKRLAADPRVTDILVTCDGAVWVERGLGIELEHPSIPLDSPAVVRRLAVQLCAQLGERLDDARPIADASGADGTRVHAVIAPVVPYGASISIRLPSRMSATMDALQQAGCWPAQWRPILDRLVLARANILITGSTGSGKTTLLKALLLNCRASERIVLVEEVRELQGLGNLNTVSLCARAKNVEGAGEVTMGDLVRSTLRMYPTRVVVGE
;
A
#
# COMPACT_ATOMS: atom_id res chain seq x y z
N MET A 1 7.45 8.91 -5.18
CA MET A 1 6.79 9.97 -5.99
C MET A 1 5.33 9.59 -6.16
N TRP A 2 4.38 10.46 -5.82
CA TRP A 2 2.95 10.18 -5.94
C TRP A 2 2.31 11.06 -7.01
N GLN A 3 1.48 10.48 -7.85
CA GLN A 3 0.77 11.21 -8.89
C GLN A 3 -0.74 10.96 -8.80
N ILE A 4 -1.52 12.03 -8.80
CA ILE A 4 -2.99 11.99 -8.92
C ILE A 4 -3.33 12.41 -10.33
N VAL A 5 -4.00 11.55 -11.09
CA VAL A 5 -4.42 11.80 -12.46
C VAL A 5 -5.94 11.93 -12.51
N GLY A 6 -6.41 13.06 -13.00
CA GLY A 6 -7.84 13.31 -13.27
C GLY A 6 -8.27 12.77 -14.64
N PRO A 7 -9.58 12.80 -14.96
CA PRO A 7 -10.14 12.17 -16.15
C PRO A 7 -9.70 12.78 -17.52
N ASN A 8 -8.99 13.90 -17.52
CA ASN A 8 -8.61 14.63 -18.73
C ASN A 8 -7.22 14.29 -19.30
N GLY A 9 -6.70 13.11 -19.03
CA GLY A 9 -5.52 12.57 -19.71
C GLY A 9 -4.18 13.18 -19.29
N VAL A 10 -3.12 12.45 -19.60
CA VAL A 10 -1.72 12.86 -19.45
C VAL A 10 -1.40 13.93 -20.50
N THR A 11 -1.19 15.17 -20.10
CA THR A 11 -0.54 16.17 -20.96
C THR A 11 0.95 16.15 -20.71
N ASN A 12 1.71 15.70 -21.70
CA ASN A 12 3.16 15.89 -21.75
C ASN A 12 3.42 17.40 -21.96
N THR A 13 3.84 18.13 -20.93
CA THR A 13 4.26 19.52 -21.06
C THR A 13 5.77 19.62 -21.21
N THR A 14 6.23 19.52 -22.44
CA THR A 14 7.33 20.35 -22.92
C THR A 14 6.70 21.54 -23.63
N GLY A 15 7.05 22.75 -23.21
CA GLY A 15 6.46 24.05 -23.48
C GLY A 15 5.74 24.20 -24.82
N GLY A 16 4.50 24.71 -24.79
CA GLY A 16 3.74 25.03 -25.98
C GLY A 16 2.39 25.67 -25.65
N VAL A 17 2.16 26.79 -26.26
CA VAL A 17 0.98 27.65 -26.23
C VAL A 17 -0.33 26.86 -26.38
N ALA A 18 -1.32 27.19 -25.56
CA ALA A 18 -2.66 26.60 -25.61
C ALA A 18 -3.39 27.02 -26.92
N VAL A 19 -3.82 26.02 -27.70
CA VAL A 19 -4.76 26.16 -28.81
C VAL A 19 -6.10 25.51 -28.40
N PRO A 20 -7.24 26.19 -28.58
CA PRO A 20 -8.54 25.59 -28.24
C PRO A 20 -8.91 24.50 -29.25
N LEU A 21 -9.40 23.36 -28.75
CA LEU A 21 -9.90 22.26 -29.56
C LEU A 21 -11.36 22.48 -29.96
N PRO A 22 -11.76 22.09 -31.19
CA PRO A 22 -13.15 22.18 -31.65
C PRO A 22 -14.05 21.13 -31.02
N GLU A 23 -15.33 21.47 -30.86
CA GLU A 23 -16.38 20.60 -30.36
C GLU A 23 -16.58 19.36 -31.26
N ALA A 24 -16.71 18.20 -30.63
CA ALA A 24 -17.02 16.94 -31.31
C ALA A 24 -18.52 16.79 -31.58
N PRO A 25 -18.93 16.25 -32.74
CA PRO A 25 -20.32 16.08 -33.10
C PRO A 25 -20.98 14.89 -32.37
N VAL A 26 -22.24 15.08 -32.00
CA VAL A 26 -23.14 14.08 -31.39
C VAL A 26 -23.56 13.06 -32.46
N PRO A 27 -23.44 11.73 -32.23
CA PRO A 27 -23.98 10.74 -33.15
C PRO A 27 -25.45 10.47 -32.89
N PRO A 28 -26.24 10.14 -33.96
CA PRO A 28 -27.69 9.92 -33.87
C PRO A 28 -28.03 8.50 -33.35
N ASP A 29 -29.18 8.48 -32.69
CA ASP A 29 -29.93 7.35 -32.14
C ASP A 29 -30.42 6.40 -33.24
N THR A 30 -30.03 5.13 -33.20
CA THR A 30 -30.75 4.06 -33.92
C THR A 30 -30.53 2.70 -33.26
N ALA A 31 -31.56 2.22 -32.59
CA ALA A 31 -31.66 0.80 -32.24
C ALA A 31 -32.22 -0.02 -33.41
N PRO A 32 -31.91 -1.31 -33.51
CA PRO A 32 -33.00 -2.27 -33.62
C PRO A 32 -32.88 -3.46 -32.68
N ARG A 33 -34.04 -3.88 -32.21
CA ARG A 33 -34.33 -5.11 -31.49
C ARG A 33 -34.18 -6.32 -32.41
N HIS A 34 -33.57 -7.38 -31.94
CA HIS A 34 -33.84 -8.74 -32.44
C HIS A 34 -33.97 -9.76 -31.32
N ALA A 35 -34.97 -10.61 -31.53
CA ALA A 35 -35.49 -11.63 -30.65
C ALA A 35 -34.60 -12.85 -30.49
N GLY A 36 -34.88 -13.64 -29.46
CA GLY A 36 -34.13 -14.79 -28.97
C GLY A 36 -34.17 -16.05 -29.86
N VAL A 37 -33.26 -16.94 -29.55
CA VAL A 37 -33.46 -18.40 -29.69
C VAL A 37 -32.64 -19.06 -28.58
N GLY A 38 -33.31 -19.90 -27.79
CA GLY A 38 -32.68 -20.73 -26.78
C GLY A 38 -31.99 -21.94 -27.42
N ALA A 39 -30.89 -22.33 -26.83
CA ALA A 39 -30.34 -23.66 -27.02
C ALA A 39 -29.66 -24.12 -25.71
N THR A 40 -30.30 -25.06 -25.07
CA THR A 40 -29.80 -25.83 -23.95
C THR A 40 -28.79 -26.86 -24.48
N VAL A 41 -27.56 -26.79 -24.02
CA VAL A 41 -26.61 -27.92 -24.18
C VAL A 41 -26.12 -28.33 -22.81
N GLN A 42 -26.65 -29.43 -22.32
CA GLN A 42 -26.07 -30.17 -21.21
C GLN A 42 -24.90 -31.01 -21.76
N THR A 43 -23.71 -30.80 -21.25
CA THR A 43 -22.62 -31.78 -21.37
C THR A 43 -22.00 -31.96 -20.00
N ALA A 44 -22.29 -33.11 -19.42
CA ALA A 44 -21.64 -33.58 -18.20
C ALA A 44 -20.22 -34.04 -18.56
N ALA A 45 -19.21 -33.35 -18.06
CA ALA A 45 -17.85 -33.83 -17.97
C ALA A 45 -17.53 -34.16 -16.52
N GLN A 46 -17.50 -35.44 -16.20
CA GLN A 46 -16.96 -35.93 -14.93
C GLN A 46 -15.45 -35.73 -14.95
N THR A 47 -14.96 -34.73 -14.23
CA THR A 47 -13.54 -34.58 -13.95
C THR A 47 -13.26 -35.20 -12.59
N THR A 48 -12.52 -36.27 -12.56
CA THR A 48 -11.99 -36.97 -11.40
C THR A 48 -11.01 -36.00 -10.69
N VAL A 49 -11.41 -35.47 -9.53
CA VAL A 49 -10.56 -34.62 -8.69
C VAL A 49 -9.63 -35.53 -7.90
N HIS A 50 -8.34 -35.45 -8.18
CA HIS A 50 -7.29 -36.02 -7.32
C HIS A 50 -7.25 -35.29 -5.98
N PRO A 51 -7.39 -35.99 -4.83
CA PRO A 51 -7.30 -35.34 -3.52
C PRO A 51 -5.84 -35.34 -3.06
N ALA A 52 -5.10 -34.28 -3.29
CA ALA A 52 -3.92 -33.91 -2.50
C ALA A 52 -3.31 -32.57 -2.97
N VAL A 53 -4.04 -31.49 -2.84
CA VAL A 53 -3.42 -30.19 -2.63
C VAL A 53 -3.86 -29.75 -1.24
N ARG A 54 -2.98 -29.91 -0.24
CA ARG A 54 -3.16 -29.30 1.07
C ARG A 54 -3.34 -27.81 0.82
N ALA A 55 -4.53 -27.31 1.06
CA ALA A 55 -4.81 -25.89 1.09
C ALA A 55 -3.81 -25.27 2.07
N VAL A 56 -2.88 -24.47 1.55
CA VAL A 56 -2.14 -23.50 2.34
C VAL A 56 -3.24 -22.60 2.89
N THR A 57 -3.50 -22.71 4.19
CA THR A 57 -4.46 -21.87 4.89
C THR A 57 -4.08 -20.43 4.57
N ALA A 58 -4.95 -19.72 3.85
CA ALA A 58 -4.77 -18.31 3.58
C ALA A 58 -4.57 -17.62 4.95
N VAL A 59 -3.43 -16.97 5.12
CA VAL A 59 -3.16 -16.17 6.32
C VAL A 59 -4.27 -15.14 6.37
N ASP A 60 -5.02 -15.11 7.46
CA ASP A 60 -6.10 -14.14 7.66
C ASP A 60 -5.47 -12.74 7.77
N ALA A 61 -5.43 -12.04 6.64
CA ALA A 61 -4.81 -10.73 6.51
C ALA A 61 -5.50 -9.65 7.38
N THR A 62 -6.62 -9.98 8.01
CA THR A 62 -7.35 -9.07 8.92
C THR A 62 -6.90 -9.19 10.36
N ARG A 63 -6.09 -10.19 10.70
CA ARG A 63 -5.65 -10.41 12.06
C ARG A 63 -4.51 -9.45 12.43
N PRO A 64 -4.62 -8.73 13.56
CA PRO A 64 -3.56 -7.82 13.98
C PRO A 64 -2.25 -8.57 14.26
N VAL A 65 -1.13 -7.99 13.86
CA VAL A 65 0.20 -8.56 14.07
C VAL A 65 0.48 -8.65 15.57
N ASN A 66 0.91 -9.83 16.02
CA ASN A 66 1.35 -10.03 17.39
C ASN A 66 2.87 -9.75 17.49
N PHE A 67 3.19 -8.60 18.03
CA PHE A 67 4.58 -8.14 18.20
C PHE A 67 5.31 -8.77 19.40
N GLY A 68 4.65 -9.63 20.19
CA GLY A 68 5.25 -10.29 21.34
C GLY A 68 5.91 -9.30 22.31
N PRO A 69 7.23 -9.45 22.59
CA PRO A 69 7.98 -8.56 23.48
C PRO A 69 7.92 -7.08 23.09
N LEU A 70 7.74 -6.77 21.81
CA LEU A 70 7.71 -5.41 21.26
C LEU A 70 6.32 -4.78 21.30
N LYS A 71 5.31 -5.46 21.83
CA LYS A 71 3.89 -5.04 21.82
C LYS A 71 3.70 -3.61 22.38
N ARG A 72 4.37 -3.26 23.48
CA ARG A 72 4.26 -1.94 24.10
C ARG A 72 4.82 -0.84 23.18
N LEU A 73 5.96 -1.09 22.53
CA LEU A 73 6.58 -0.17 21.58
C LEU A 73 5.72 -0.01 20.33
N ALA A 74 5.22 -1.13 19.79
CA ALA A 74 4.32 -1.09 18.64
C ALA A 74 2.96 -0.43 18.95
N ALA A 75 2.56 -0.31 20.23
CA ALA A 75 1.35 0.38 20.66
C ALA A 75 1.53 1.89 20.85
N ASP A 76 2.75 2.39 21.01
CA ASP A 76 3.04 3.82 21.14
C ASP A 76 2.80 4.53 19.79
N PRO A 77 1.86 5.48 19.70
CA PRO A 77 1.51 6.13 18.43
C PRO A 77 2.63 7.01 17.86
N ARG A 78 3.64 7.33 18.64
CA ARG A 78 4.80 8.14 18.24
C ARG A 78 5.87 7.27 17.56
N VAL A 79 5.89 5.95 17.82
CA VAL A 79 6.89 5.05 17.26
C VAL A 79 6.53 4.77 15.80
N THR A 80 7.44 5.08 14.91
CA THR A 80 7.33 4.84 13.46
C THR A 80 8.09 3.59 13.04
N ASP A 81 9.27 3.37 13.63
CA ASP A 81 10.11 2.23 13.31
C ASP A 81 10.67 1.58 14.58
N ILE A 82 10.75 0.25 14.58
CA ILE A 82 11.39 -0.55 15.64
C ILE A 82 12.48 -1.39 14.98
N LEU A 83 13.69 -1.28 15.48
CA LEU A 83 14.86 -2.00 14.99
C LEU A 83 15.37 -2.93 16.08
N VAL A 84 15.58 -4.20 15.73
CA VAL A 84 16.16 -5.20 16.64
C VAL A 84 17.46 -5.70 16.05
N THR A 85 18.52 -5.58 16.81
CA THR A 85 19.87 -6.05 16.43
C THR A 85 20.05 -7.52 16.78
N CYS A 86 21.08 -8.14 16.22
CA CYS A 86 21.35 -9.57 16.40
C CYS A 86 21.58 -10.00 17.86
N ASP A 87 22.07 -9.09 18.69
CA ASP A 87 22.30 -9.26 20.13
C ASP A 87 21.06 -8.96 20.99
N GLY A 88 19.95 -8.54 20.35
CA GLY A 88 18.68 -8.30 21.02
C GLY A 88 18.48 -6.86 21.52
N ALA A 89 19.40 -5.93 21.21
CA ALA A 89 19.15 -4.53 21.50
C ALA A 89 18.00 -4.01 20.62
N VAL A 90 17.13 -3.21 21.23
CA VAL A 90 15.93 -2.66 20.57
C VAL A 90 16.08 -1.15 20.46
N TRP A 91 15.92 -0.64 19.26
CA TRP A 91 15.96 0.77 18.95
C TRP A 91 14.65 1.21 18.35
N VAL A 92 14.21 2.43 18.65
CA VAL A 92 12.96 2.99 18.12
C VAL A 92 13.18 4.37 17.54
N GLU A 93 12.43 4.68 16.48
CA GLU A 93 12.32 6.01 15.88
C GLU A 93 10.98 6.63 16.27
N ARG A 94 11.04 7.88 16.77
CA ARG A 94 9.86 8.68 17.18
C ARG A 94 9.80 10.05 16.49
N GLY A 95 10.51 10.23 15.38
CA GLY A 95 10.57 11.49 14.63
C GLY A 95 11.70 12.42 15.00
N LEU A 96 12.53 12.09 16.00
CA LEU A 96 13.66 12.88 16.46
C LEU A 96 15.00 12.13 16.38
N GLY A 97 15.02 10.96 15.76
CA GLY A 97 16.16 10.07 15.69
C GLY A 97 15.93 8.76 16.45
N ILE A 98 16.89 7.85 16.32
CA ILE A 98 16.81 6.50 16.86
C ILE A 98 17.27 6.49 18.33
N GLU A 99 16.44 5.95 19.21
CA GLU A 99 16.70 5.82 20.64
C GLU A 99 16.75 4.35 21.09
N LEU A 100 17.66 4.02 22.02
CA LEU A 100 17.72 2.68 22.62
C LEU A 100 16.54 2.51 23.58
N GLU A 101 15.87 1.37 23.46
CA GLU A 101 14.71 1.01 24.28
C GLU A 101 14.88 -0.35 24.96
N HIS A 102 14.16 -0.52 26.07
CA HIS A 102 14.14 -1.74 26.81
C HIS A 102 12.75 -2.42 26.68
N PRO A 103 12.64 -3.52 25.91
CA PRO A 103 11.37 -4.23 25.77
C PRO A 103 10.94 -4.83 27.11
N SER A 104 9.62 -5.02 27.29
CA SER A 104 9.05 -5.59 28.54
C SER A 104 9.55 -7.01 28.83
N ILE A 105 9.94 -7.75 27.81
CA ILE A 105 10.55 -9.07 27.89
C ILE A 105 11.87 -8.96 27.14
N PRO A 106 13.01 -9.23 27.82
CA PRO A 106 14.32 -9.14 27.20
C PRO A 106 14.46 -10.08 25.98
N LEU A 107 15.18 -9.60 24.97
CA LEU A 107 15.56 -10.39 23.80
C LEU A 107 17.02 -10.84 23.96
N ASP A 108 17.32 -11.50 25.07
CA ASP A 108 18.65 -11.74 25.62
C ASP A 108 19.41 -12.88 24.97
N SER A 109 18.88 -13.49 23.91
CA SER A 109 19.63 -14.50 23.17
C SER A 109 19.35 -14.43 21.66
N PRO A 110 20.38 -14.71 20.82
CA PRO A 110 20.24 -14.77 19.36
C PRO A 110 19.09 -15.70 18.89
N ALA A 111 18.87 -16.80 19.61
CA ALA A 111 17.82 -17.76 19.30
C ALA A 111 16.41 -17.16 19.54
N VAL A 112 16.25 -16.29 20.54
CA VAL A 112 15.00 -15.57 20.81
C VAL A 112 14.73 -14.56 19.72
N VAL A 113 15.73 -13.76 19.32
CA VAL A 113 15.62 -12.79 18.22
C VAL A 113 15.26 -13.49 16.91
N ARG A 114 15.92 -14.61 16.60
CA ARG A 114 15.59 -15.41 15.40
C ARG A 114 14.15 -15.92 15.42
N ARG A 115 13.67 -16.46 16.55
CA ARG A 115 12.28 -16.93 16.67
C ARG A 115 11.29 -15.79 16.46
N LEU A 116 11.55 -14.62 17.02
CA LEU A 116 10.74 -13.44 16.84
C LEU A 116 10.65 -13.03 15.37
N ALA A 117 11.79 -12.99 14.66
CA ALA A 117 11.87 -12.68 13.23
C ALA A 117 11.01 -13.66 12.40
N VAL A 118 11.21 -14.97 12.60
CA VAL A 118 10.45 -16.02 11.90
C VAL A 118 8.96 -15.91 12.19
N GLN A 119 8.59 -15.66 13.45
CA GLN A 119 7.19 -15.51 13.87
C GLN A 119 6.53 -14.29 13.23
N LEU A 120 7.20 -13.14 13.18
CA LEU A 120 6.67 -11.93 12.57
C LEU A 120 6.46 -12.11 11.06
N CYS A 121 7.46 -12.64 10.35
CA CYS A 121 7.35 -12.93 8.91
C CYS A 121 6.21 -13.93 8.63
N ALA A 122 6.12 -15.02 9.39
CA ALA A 122 5.07 -16.03 9.22
C ALA A 122 3.66 -15.49 9.44
N GLN A 123 3.46 -14.58 10.40
CA GLN A 123 2.16 -13.90 10.61
C GLN A 123 1.74 -13.05 9.41
N LEU A 124 2.71 -12.52 8.68
CA LEU A 124 2.51 -11.70 7.47
C LEU A 124 2.52 -12.53 6.17
N GLY A 125 2.59 -13.86 6.29
CA GLY A 125 2.52 -14.78 5.15
C GLY A 125 3.86 -15.02 4.44
N GLU A 126 4.97 -14.51 4.99
CA GLU A 126 6.30 -14.69 4.41
C GLU A 126 7.10 -15.78 5.12
N ARG A 127 7.86 -16.53 4.33
CA ARG A 127 8.76 -17.58 4.81
C ARG A 127 10.15 -16.98 5.12
N LEU A 128 10.67 -17.29 6.30
CA LEU A 128 12.02 -16.92 6.72
C LEU A 128 12.68 -18.14 7.38
N ASP A 129 13.66 -18.73 6.70
CA ASP A 129 14.41 -19.91 7.16
C ASP A 129 15.80 -19.98 6.50
N ASP A 130 16.56 -21.07 6.74
CA ASP A 130 17.92 -21.23 6.24
C ASP A 130 18.01 -21.27 4.70
N ALA A 131 16.94 -21.68 4.02
CA ALA A 131 16.88 -21.66 2.56
C ALA A 131 16.47 -20.27 2.01
N ARG A 132 15.79 -19.45 2.83
CA ARG A 132 15.40 -18.08 2.52
C ARG A 132 15.69 -17.18 3.72
N PRO A 133 16.95 -16.77 3.88
CA PRO A 133 17.41 -16.07 5.09
C PRO A 133 17.07 -14.58 5.14
N ILE A 134 16.43 -14.04 4.10
CA ILE A 134 15.98 -12.66 4.00
C ILE A 134 14.49 -12.67 3.64
N ALA A 135 13.70 -11.90 4.34
CA ALA A 135 12.27 -11.74 4.04
C ALA A 135 11.83 -10.27 4.20
N ASP A 136 10.98 -9.85 3.26
CA ASP A 136 10.22 -8.61 3.30
C ASP A 136 8.74 -8.95 3.41
N ALA A 137 8.13 -8.65 4.54
CA ALA A 137 6.76 -8.99 4.85
C ALA A 137 5.93 -7.73 5.07
N SER A 138 4.70 -7.72 4.54
CA SER A 138 3.81 -6.56 4.65
C SER A 138 2.43 -6.98 5.13
N GLY A 139 1.93 -6.31 6.16
CA GLY A 139 0.60 -6.51 6.71
C GLY A 139 -0.47 -5.69 5.98
N ALA A 140 -1.70 -6.17 6.06
CA ALA A 140 -2.85 -5.44 5.52
C ALA A 140 -3.10 -4.10 6.25
N ASP A 141 -2.59 -3.95 7.47
CA ASP A 141 -2.62 -2.73 8.26
C ASP A 141 -1.53 -1.70 7.89
N GLY A 142 -0.62 -2.04 6.95
CA GLY A 142 0.52 -1.22 6.56
C GLY A 142 1.78 -1.46 7.38
N THR A 143 1.77 -2.39 8.32
CA THR A 143 2.99 -2.86 8.99
C THR A 143 3.92 -3.50 7.97
N ARG A 144 5.21 -3.15 8.01
CA ARG A 144 6.26 -3.79 7.21
C ARG A 144 7.32 -4.37 8.11
N VAL A 145 7.77 -5.56 7.80
CA VAL A 145 8.85 -6.26 8.52
C VAL A 145 9.88 -6.70 7.52
N HIS A 146 11.07 -6.15 7.62
CA HIS A 146 12.27 -6.66 6.96
C HIS A 146 13.07 -7.46 7.98
N ALA A 147 13.37 -8.70 7.69
CA ALA A 147 14.13 -9.57 8.59
C ALA A 147 15.23 -10.34 7.86
N VAL A 148 16.39 -10.40 8.48
CA VAL A 148 17.57 -11.13 8.00
C VAL A 148 18.07 -12.04 9.11
N ILE A 149 18.26 -13.32 8.81
CA ILE A 149 18.76 -14.32 9.77
C ILE A 149 20.17 -14.81 9.42
N ALA A 150 20.83 -15.46 10.38
CA ALA A 150 22.09 -16.14 10.12
C ALA A 150 21.89 -17.20 9.01
N PRO A 151 22.89 -17.42 8.11
CA PRO A 151 24.26 -16.92 8.17
C PRO A 151 24.49 -15.55 7.50
N VAL A 152 23.46 -14.89 6.96
CA VAL A 152 23.61 -13.57 6.32
C VAL A 152 24.00 -12.51 7.35
N VAL A 153 23.40 -12.57 8.56
CA VAL A 153 23.90 -11.88 9.74
C VAL A 153 24.77 -12.83 10.57
N PRO A 154 25.68 -12.34 11.44
CA PRO A 154 26.61 -13.20 12.16
C PRO A 154 25.93 -14.26 13.03
N TYR A 155 24.82 -13.89 13.68
CA TYR A 155 24.03 -14.78 14.55
C TYR A 155 22.61 -14.20 14.72
N GLY A 156 21.68 -15.03 15.19
CA GLY A 156 20.31 -14.58 15.50
C GLY A 156 19.58 -14.04 14.27
N ALA A 157 19.11 -12.82 14.38
CA ALA A 157 18.45 -12.07 13.33
C ALA A 157 18.63 -10.56 13.50
N SER A 158 18.55 -9.82 12.40
CA SER A 158 18.29 -8.38 12.39
C SER A 158 16.85 -8.16 11.91
N ILE A 159 16.09 -7.33 12.62
CA ILE A 159 14.67 -7.07 12.31
C ILE A 159 14.46 -5.56 12.22
N SER A 160 13.84 -5.12 11.13
CA SER A 160 13.38 -3.74 10.96
C SER A 160 11.86 -3.77 10.78
N ILE A 161 11.14 -3.12 11.67
CA ILE A 161 9.67 -3.05 11.66
C ILE A 161 9.27 -1.60 11.43
N ARG A 162 8.56 -1.34 10.34
CA ARG A 162 7.89 -0.06 10.12
C ARG A 162 6.42 -0.19 10.48
N LEU A 163 5.96 0.68 11.36
CA LEU A 163 4.58 0.74 11.81
C LEU A 163 3.76 1.72 10.95
N PRO A 164 2.47 1.43 10.70
CA PRO A 164 1.60 2.38 10.02
C PRO A 164 1.43 3.65 10.87
N SER A 165 1.50 4.81 10.22
CA SER A 165 1.26 6.08 10.91
C SER A 165 -0.18 6.12 11.46
N ARG A 166 -0.29 6.38 12.75
CA ARG A 166 -1.58 6.55 13.46
C ARG A 166 -2.03 8.00 13.54
N MET A 167 -1.22 8.92 13.03
CA MET A 167 -1.59 10.34 12.98
C MET A 167 -2.76 10.55 12.01
N SER A 168 -3.70 11.38 12.41
CA SER A 168 -4.79 11.82 11.53
C SER A 168 -4.19 12.65 10.39
N ALA A 169 -4.19 12.09 9.20
CA ALA A 169 -3.73 12.80 8.01
C ALA A 169 -4.89 13.59 7.38
N THR A 170 -5.51 14.51 8.15
CA THR A 170 -6.51 15.43 7.60
C THR A 170 -5.86 16.75 7.20
N MET A 171 -6.49 17.47 6.27
CA MET A 171 -6.02 18.79 5.85
C MET A 171 -5.94 19.76 7.03
N ASP A 172 -6.87 19.67 7.98
CA ASP A 172 -6.89 20.52 9.18
C ASP A 172 -5.74 20.19 10.14
N ALA A 173 -5.50 18.89 10.38
CA ALA A 173 -4.40 18.46 11.24
C ALA A 173 -3.03 18.88 10.67
N LEU A 174 -2.83 18.74 9.35
CA LEU A 174 -1.59 19.14 8.69
C LEU A 174 -1.41 20.66 8.71
N GLN A 175 -2.47 21.43 8.53
CA GLN A 175 -2.41 22.90 8.64
C GLN A 175 -2.07 23.34 10.08
N GLN A 176 -2.69 22.73 11.10
CA GLN A 176 -2.39 22.99 12.51
C GLN A 176 -0.94 22.62 12.86
N ALA A 177 -0.40 21.56 12.25
CA ALA A 177 0.99 21.17 12.37
C ALA A 177 1.96 22.09 11.61
N GLY A 178 1.47 23.14 10.93
CA GLY A 178 2.31 24.12 10.23
C GLY A 178 2.86 23.66 8.88
N CYS A 179 2.29 22.60 8.26
CA CYS A 179 2.76 22.09 6.97
C CYS A 179 2.67 23.11 5.84
N TRP A 180 1.74 24.09 5.94
CA TRP A 180 1.59 25.20 4.99
C TRP A 180 0.93 26.42 5.65
N PRO A 181 1.17 27.64 5.11
CA PRO A 181 0.45 28.83 5.50
C PRO A 181 -1.06 28.75 5.22
N ALA A 182 -1.89 29.35 6.05
CA ALA A 182 -3.37 29.23 5.96
C ALA A 182 -3.94 29.61 4.58
N GLN A 183 -3.31 30.56 3.88
CA GLN A 183 -3.71 30.97 2.53
C GLN A 183 -3.63 29.88 1.46
N TRP A 184 -2.87 28.80 1.69
CA TRP A 184 -2.76 27.67 0.74
C TRP A 184 -3.94 26.72 0.83
N ARG A 185 -4.65 26.68 1.96
CA ARG A 185 -5.76 25.76 2.15
C ARG A 185 -6.85 25.86 1.07
N PRO A 186 -7.37 27.06 0.74
CA PRO A 186 -8.37 27.19 -0.32
C PRO A 186 -7.87 26.78 -1.71
N ILE A 187 -6.56 26.96 -1.96
CA ILE A 187 -5.94 26.56 -3.21
C ILE A 187 -5.91 25.03 -3.31
N LEU A 188 -5.43 24.33 -2.26
CA LEU A 188 -5.38 22.88 -2.20
C LEU A 188 -6.79 22.27 -2.32
N ASP A 189 -7.77 22.82 -1.62
CA ASP A 189 -9.16 22.37 -1.69
C ASP A 189 -9.72 22.50 -3.12
N ARG A 190 -9.44 23.62 -3.80
CA ARG A 190 -9.85 23.82 -5.20
C ARG A 190 -9.18 22.84 -6.16
N LEU A 191 -7.88 22.56 -6.00
CA LEU A 191 -7.18 21.58 -6.81
C LEU A 191 -7.80 20.18 -6.68
N VAL A 192 -8.14 19.78 -5.45
CA VAL A 192 -8.81 18.50 -5.20
C VAL A 192 -10.20 18.48 -5.85
N LEU A 193 -11.01 19.51 -5.61
CA LEU A 193 -12.39 19.59 -6.15
C LEU A 193 -12.43 19.67 -7.68
N ALA A 194 -11.45 20.35 -8.30
CA ALA A 194 -11.29 20.45 -9.76
C ALA A 194 -10.69 19.18 -10.38
N ARG A 195 -10.35 18.15 -9.57
CA ARG A 195 -9.68 16.93 -10.01
C ARG A 195 -8.39 17.23 -10.78
N ALA A 196 -7.66 18.24 -10.34
CA ALA A 196 -6.39 18.61 -10.97
C ALA A 196 -5.38 17.46 -10.90
N ASN A 197 -4.51 17.36 -11.90
CA ASN A 197 -3.37 16.47 -11.84
C ASN A 197 -2.35 17.04 -10.85
N ILE A 198 -2.00 16.29 -9.84
CA ILE A 198 -1.10 16.71 -8.77
C ILE A 198 0.09 15.75 -8.73
N LEU A 199 1.30 16.31 -8.78
CA LEU A 199 2.53 15.58 -8.54
C LEU A 199 3.08 15.98 -7.17
N ILE A 200 3.31 14.99 -6.28
CA ILE A 200 3.89 15.20 -4.96
C ILE A 200 5.28 14.59 -4.94
N THR A 201 6.30 15.42 -4.71
CA THR A 201 7.69 15.01 -4.67
C THR A 201 8.35 15.41 -3.35
N GLY A 202 9.42 14.74 -3.00
CA GLY A 202 10.19 15.01 -1.78
C GLY A 202 11.03 13.79 -1.38
N SER A 203 11.92 13.96 -0.43
CA SER A 203 12.75 12.89 0.12
C SER A 203 11.92 11.86 0.91
N THR A 204 12.49 10.72 1.22
CA THR A 204 11.88 9.74 2.15
C THR A 204 11.64 10.42 3.51
N GLY A 205 10.50 10.13 4.13
CA GLY A 205 10.10 10.72 5.40
C GLY A 205 9.60 12.18 5.33
N SER A 206 9.57 12.84 4.16
CA SER A 206 9.12 14.23 4.02
C SER A 206 7.60 14.43 4.15
N GLY A 207 6.81 13.38 4.37
CA GLY A 207 5.36 13.46 4.54
C GLY A 207 4.55 13.39 3.23
N LYS A 208 5.14 12.97 2.11
CA LYS A 208 4.44 12.82 0.81
C LYS A 208 3.15 12.02 0.91
N THR A 209 3.22 10.81 1.48
CA THR A 209 2.08 9.91 1.65
C THR A 209 1.04 10.50 2.62
N THR A 210 1.49 11.22 3.65
CA THR A 210 0.62 11.90 4.60
C THR A 210 -0.17 13.04 3.95
N LEU A 211 0.51 13.87 3.14
CA LEU A 211 -0.13 14.93 2.37
C LEU A 211 -1.12 14.34 1.34
N LEU A 212 -0.70 13.34 0.60
CA LEU A 212 -1.57 12.65 -0.36
C LEU A 212 -2.83 12.10 0.32
N LYS A 213 -2.68 11.42 1.46
CA LYS A 213 -3.82 10.90 2.23
C LYS A 213 -4.77 12.03 2.64
N ALA A 214 -4.25 13.17 3.11
CA ALA A 214 -5.05 14.33 3.45
C ALA A 214 -5.85 14.87 2.26
N LEU A 215 -5.21 14.99 1.09
CA LEU A 215 -5.87 15.41 -0.14
C LEU A 215 -6.96 14.43 -0.57
N LEU A 216 -6.71 13.11 -0.46
CA LEU A 216 -7.70 12.08 -0.81
C LEU A 216 -8.89 12.08 0.14
N LEU A 217 -8.69 12.26 1.44
CA LEU A 217 -9.77 12.38 2.42
C LEU A 217 -10.65 13.62 2.19
N ASN A 218 -10.17 14.60 1.44
CA ASN A 218 -10.92 15.78 1.02
C ASN A 218 -11.65 15.61 -0.32
N CYS A 219 -11.57 14.45 -0.96
CA CYS A 219 -12.32 14.11 -2.17
C CYS A 219 -13.82 13.93 -1.86
N ARG A 220 -14.66 14.08 -2.88
CA ARG A 220 -16.11 13.83 -2.74
C ARG A 220 -16.37 12.33 -2.55
N ALA A 221 -17.32 11.99 -1.71
CA ALA A 221 -17.73 10.59 -1.49
C ALA A 221 -18.23 9.88 -2.77
N SER A 222 -18.68 10.64 -3.77
CA SER A 222 -19.10 10.12 -5.08
C SER A 222 -17.92 9.80 -6.02
N GLU A 223 -16.70 10.15 -5.67
CA GLU A 223 -15.54 9.84 -6.50
C GLU A 223 -15.12 8.38 -6.33
N ARG A 224 -14.82 7.73 -7.46
CA ARG A 224 -14.20 6.41 -7.46
C ARG A 224 -12.70 6.57 -7.63
N ILE A 225 -11.94 6.21 -6.60
CA ILE A 225 -10.48 6.36 -6.52
C ILE A 225 -9.84 5.00 -6.69
N VAL A 226 -8.95 4.86 -7.66
CA VAL A 226 -8.13 3.65 -7.83
C VAL A 226 -6.69 3.98 -7.46
N LEU A 227 -6.19 3.28 -6.46
CA LEU A 227 -4.82 3.40 -5.98
C LEU A 227 -3.98 2.31 -6.66
N VAL A 228 -2.82 2.67 -7.16
CA VAL A 228 -1.82 1.76 -7.73
C VAL A 228 -0.53 1.97 -6.98
N GLU A 229 -0.10 0.97 -6.23
CA GLU A 229 1.02 1.06 -5.30
C GLU A 229 1.97 -0.13 -5.48
N GLU A 230 3.25 0.07 -5.33
CA GLU A 230 4.21 -1.04 -5.24
C GLU A 230 4.06 -1.78 -3.91
N VAL A 231 3.91 -1.01 -2.83
CA VAL A 231 3.58 -1.51 -1.49
C VAL A 231 2.47 -0.66 -0.90
N ARG A 232 1.50 -1.29 -0.24
CA ARG A 232 0.33 -0.60 0.33
C ARG A 232 0.73 0.38 1.43
N GLU A 233 0.59 1.67 1.16
CA GLU A 233 0.81 2.75 2.12
C GLU A 233 -0.48 3.52 2.44
N LEU A 234 -1.37 3.64 1.44
CA LEU A 234 -2.60 4.41 1.54
C LEU A 234 -3.73 3.58 2.13
N GLN A 235 -3.80 3.56 3.45
CA GLN A 235 -4.87 2.88 4.18
C GLN A 235 -5.71 3.85 4.99
N GLY A 236 -6.90 3.40 5.43
CA GLY A 236 -7.78 4.17 6.28
C GLY A 236 -8.36 5.41 5.58
N LEU A 237 -8.68 5.30 4.29
CA LEU A 237 -9.38 6.34 3.53
C LEU A 237 -10.90 6.40 3.85
N GLY A 238 -11.33 5.72 4.90
CA GLY A 238 -12.69 5.81 5.41
C GLY A 238 -13.75 5.32 4.42
N ASN A 239 -14.81 6.10 4.26
CA ASN A 239 -15.98 5.76 3.45
C ASN A 239 -15.84 6.12 1.96
N LEU A 240 -14.63 6.36 1.47
CA LEU A 240 -14.39 6.64 0.05
C LEU A 240 -14.56 5.36 -0.78
N ASN A 241 -15.14 5.49 -1.97
CA ASN A 241 -15.18 4.39 -2.95
C ASN A 241 -13.78 4.19 -3.55
N THR A 242 -12.93 3.47 -2.81
CA THR A 242 -11.53 3.22 -3.18
C THR A 242 -11.29 1.77 -3.54
N VAL A 243 -10.43 1.55 -4.54
CA VAL A 243 -9.87 0.24 -4.87
C VAL A 243 -8.36 0.38 -4.83
N SER A 244 -7.69 -0.46 -4.04
CA SER A 244 -6.23 -0.50 -3.95
C SER A 244 -5.70 -1.70 -4.73
N LEU A 245 -4.87 -1.42 -5.73
CA LEU A 245 -4.12 -2.38 -6.52
C LEU A 245 -2.66 -2.31 -6.06
N CYS A 246 -2.07 -3.48 -5.79
CA CYS A 246 -0.68 -3.57 -5.35
C CYS A 246 0.11 -4.44 -6.32
N ALA A 247 1.31 -4.00 -6.67
CA ALA A 247 2.23 -4.78 -7.48
C ALA A 247 2.57 -6.12 -6.79
N ARG A 248 2.91 -7.10 -7.57
CA ARG A 248 3.28 -8.42 -7.08
C ARG A 248 4.57 -8.88 -7.75
N ALA A 249 5.57 -9.20 -6.95
CA ALA A 249 6.79 -9.83 -7.44
C ALA A 249 6.54 -11.24 -7.97
N LYS A 250 7.45 -11.73 -8.79
CA LYS A 250 7.46 -13.13 -9.25
C LYS A 250 7.47 -14.08 -8.06
N ASN A 251 6.73 -15.18 -8.18
CA ASN A 251 6.82 -16.28 -7.21
C ASN A 251 8.16 -17.04 -7.35
N VAL A 252 8.38 -18.05 -6.50
CA VAL A 252 9.59 -18.91 -6.53
C VAL A 252 9.81 -19.63 -7.87
N GLU A 253 8.75 -19.80 -8.66
CA GLU A 253 8.79 -20.42 -9.98
C GLU A 253 9.04 -19.41 -11.11
N GLY A 254 9.24 -18.13 -10.77
CA GLY A 254 9.47 -17.04 -11.72
C GLY A 254 8.20 -16.55 -12.45
N ALA A 255 7.01 -16.98 -12.00
CA ALA A 255 5.73 -16.65 -12.60
C ALA A 255 4.88 -15.72 -11.70
N GLY A 256 3.78 -15.18 -12.26
CA GLY A 256 2.78 -14.43 -11.49
C GLY A 256 3.16 -12.99 -11.14
N GLU A 257 4.16 -12.41 -11.80
CA GLU A 257 4.48 -11.00 -11.68
C GLU A 257 3.32 -10.12 -12.15
N VAL A 258 3.02 -9.08 -11.40
CA VAL A 258 2.08 -8.02 -11.79
C VAL A 258 2.79 -6.69 -11.58
N THR A 259 3.15 -6.03 -12.66
CA THR A 259 3.91 -4.78 -12.62
C THR A 259 3.00 -3.57 -12.37
N MET A 260 3.58 -2.46 -11.90
CA MET A 260 2.88 -1.17 -11.80
C MET A 260 2.25 -0.77 -13.14
N GLY A 261 2.95 -0.99 -14.26
CA GLY A 261 2.45 -0.70 -15.61
C GLY A 261 1.20 -1.50 -15.97
N ASP A 262 1.13 -2.77 -15.58
CA ASP A 262 -0.04 -3.63 -15.80
C ASP A 262 -1.23 -3.15 -14.97
N LEU A 263 -0.97 -2.75 -13.73
CA LEU A 263 -1.99 -2.20 -12.83
C LEU A 263 -2.55 -0.89 -13.38
N VAL A 264 -1.68 0.03 -13.80
CA VAL A 264 -2.13 1.31 -14.41
C VAL A 264 -3.00 1.06 -15.64
N ARG A 265 -2.61 0.14 -16.54
CA ARG A 265 -3.47 -0.23 -17.69
C ARG A 265 -4.81 -0.82 -17.24
N SER A 266 -4.82 -1.60 -16.17
CA SER A 266 -6.03 -2.19 -15.61
C SER A 266 -6.99 -1.14 -15.08
N THR A 267 -6.49 -0.02 -14.51
CA THR A 267 -7.36 1.05 -13.99
C THR A 267 -8.32 1.61 -15.04
N LEU A 268 -7.90 1.65 -16.32
CA LEU A 268 -8.73 2.17 -17.41
C LEU A 268 -10.06 1.43 -17.60
N ARG A 269 -10.16 0.18 -17.10
CA ARG A 269 -11.37 -0.65 -17.16
C ARG A 269 -12.18 -0.61 -15.86
N MET A 270 -11.73 0.16 -14.85
CA MET A 270 -12.32 0.17 -13.52
C MET A 270 -13.20 1.40 -13.26
N TYR A 271 -13.47 2.19 -14.30
CA TYR A 271 -14.28 3.42 -14.22
C TYR A 271 -13.77 4.41 -13.15
N PRO A 272 -12.48 4.74 -13.10
CA PRO A 272 -11.95 5.65 -12.11
C PRO A 272 -12.36 7.09 -12.42
N THR A 273 -12.71 7.85 -11.39
CA THR A 273 -12.78 9.32 -11.47
C THR A 273 -11.43 9.94 -11.08
N ARG A 274 -10.60 9.15 -10.41
CA ARG A 274 -9.25 9.52 -10.00
C ARG A 274 -8.36 8.29 -9.92
N VAL A 275 -7.17 8.37 -10.48
CA VAL A 275 -6.12 7.36 -10.35
C VAL A 275 -4.99 7.95 -9.53
N VAL A 276 -4.50 7.21 -8.56
CA VAL A 276 -3.34 7.57 -7.74
C VAL A 276 -2.26 6.53 -8.01
N VAL A 277 -1.10 6.99 -8.44
CA VAL A 277 0.05 6.13 -8.72
C VAL A 277 1.17 6.48 -7.75
N GLY A 278 1.61 5.49 -6.99
CA GLY A 278 2.65 5.62 -5.99
C GLY A 278 3.89 4.80 -6.29
N GLU A 279 4.82 4.86 -5.33
CA GLU A 279 6.01 4.00 -5.31
C GLU A 279 5.62 2.57 -4.98
#